data_be7f6fec3efa29778d8ac5735aec9f8f
#
_entry.id   be7f6fec3efa29778d8ac5735aec9f8f
#
_cell.length_a   1.000
_cell.length_b   1.000
_cell.length_c   1.000
_cell.angle_alpha   90.00
_cell.angle_beta   90.00
_cell.angle_gamma   90.00
#
_symmetry.space_group_name_H-M   'P 1'
#
loop_
_entity.id
_entity.type
_entity.pdbx_description
1 polymer ?
#
loop_
_entity_poly.entity_id
_entity_poly.type
_entity_poly.pdbx_seq_one_letter_code
_entity_poly.pdbx_strand_id
1 'polypeptide(L)'
;GVLNRMLFATPDGGLTHYDKRHLFSFAKEHERYAAGQERVVVAWKGWNSLLQVCYDLRFPVFARNRFNVDRVDAPDYDLALYVANWPSARAYPWKTLLRARAIENLCYVVGVNRVGNDGNGLHYSGDSAAIDFLGHALSEATDEAVVSTTTLQAAELAAHRQRFPAMFDGDAFSLS
;
A
#
# COMPACT_ATOMS: atom_id res chain seq x y z
N GLY A 1 -8.74 21.32 8.93
CA GLY A 1 -8.53 20.26 9.94
C GLY A 1 -7.13 19.70 9.85
N VAL A 2 -6.71 18.90 10.82
CA VAL A 2 -5.44 18.17 10.80
C VAL A 2 -5.61 16.90 9.97
N LEU A 3 -4.62 16.53 9.17
CA LEU A 3 -4.64 15.36 8.30
C LEU A 3 -3.52 14.38 8.69
N ASN A 4 -3.79 13.09 8.57
CA ASN A 4 -2.76 12.06 8.64
C ASN A 4 -2.21 11.87 7.22
N ARG A 5 -1.00 12.35 6.96
CA ARG A 5 -0.47 12.56 5.61
C ARG A 5 0.81 11.76 5.36
N MET A 6 0.83 10.99 4.27
CA MET A 6 2.03 10.41 3.70
C MET A 6 2.64 11.39 2.69
N LEU A 7 3.95 11.59 2.76
CA LEU A 7 4.71 12.39 1.80
C LEU A 7 5.54 11.48 0.90
N PHE A 8 5.50 11.75 -0.39
CA PHE A 8 6.37 11.13 -1.38
C PHE A 8 7.28 12.21 -1.97
N ALA A 9 8.57 12.15 -1.67
CA ALA A 9 9.57 13.11 -2.10
C ALA A 9 10.51 12.48 -3.15
N THR A 10 10.76 13.20 -4.22
CA THR A 10 11.74 12.81 -5.25
C THR A 10 13.09 13.51 -5.02
N PRO A 11 14.23 12.94 -5.50
CA PRO A 11 15.55 13.51 -5.27
C PRO A 11 15.76 14.93 -5.82
N ASP A 12 14.98 15.33 -6.81
CA ASP A 12 14.98 16.67 -7.40
C ASP A 12 14.14 17.69 -6.60
N GLY A 13 13.57 17.27 -5.46
CA GLY A 13 12.79 18.12 -4.57
C GLY A 13 11.29 18.14 -4.87
N GLY A 14 10.82 17.36 -5.84
CA GLY A 14 9.38 17.18 -6.08
C GLY A 14 8.70 16.56 -4.84
N LEU A 15 7.51 17.05 -4.50
CA LEU A 15 6.76 16.57 -3.34
C LEU A 15 5.30 16.31 -3.72
N THR A 16 4.86 15.08 -3.50
CA THR A 16 3.47 14.65 -3.60
C THR A 16 2.99 14.17 -2.24
N HIS A 17 1.72 14.29 -1.94
CA HIS A 17 1.17 13.81 -0.68
C HIS A 17 -0.11 13.01 -0.88
N TYR A 18 -0.37 12.11 0.06
CA TYR A 18 -1.61 11.38 0.20
C TYR A 18 -2.16 11.58 1.61
N ASP A 19 -3.41 12.01 1.71
CA ASP A 19 -4.13 12.14 2.96
C ASP A 19 -4.94 10.88 3.24
N LYS A 20 -4.69 10.26 4.38
CA LYS A 20 -5.31 9.01 4.78
C LYS A 20 -6.83 9.05 4.66
N ARG A 21 -7.39 8.13 3.87
CA ARG A 21 -8.84 8.04 3.63
C ARG A 21 -9.59 7.43 4.81
N HIS A 22 -9.10 6.30 5.33
CA HIS A 22 -9.80 5.52 6.36
C HIS A 22 -9.19 5.78 7.73
N LEU A 23 -9.86 6.60 8.53
CA LEU A 23 -9.44 6.90 9.89
C LEU A 23 -9.75 5.73 10.82
N PHE A 24 -8.81 5.38 11.69
CA PHE A 24 -8.95 4.27 12.63
C PHE A 24 -9.87 4.65 13.79
N SER A 25 -11.18 4.44 13.60
CA SER A 25 -12.23 4.83 14.55
C SER A 25 -12.10 4.18 15.92
N PHE A 26 -11.59 2.92 15.97
CA PHE A 26 -11.34 2.22 17.23
C PHE A 26 -10.38 2.97 18.17
N ALA A 27 -9.37 3.68 17.61
CA ALA A 27 -8.47 4.56 18.35
C ALA A 27 -8.92 6.02 18.32
N LYS A 28 -10.16 6.30 17.94
CA LYS A 28 -10.74 7.65 17.89
C LYS A 28 -9.98 8.61 16.98
N GLU A 29 -9.34 8.11 15.93
CA GLU A 29 -8.57 8.92 15.00
C GLU A 29 -9.44 10.02 14.35
N HIS A 30 -10.72 9.71 14.07
CA HIS A 30 -11.71 10.63 13.51
C HIS A 30 -12.07 11.82 14.42
N GLU A 31 -11.75 11.76 15.72
CA GLU A 31 -11.95 12.89 16.65
C GLU A 31 -10.83 13.94 16.50
N ARG A 32 -9.70 13.59 15.86
CA ARG A 32 -8.50 14.43 15.77
C ARG A 32 -8.13 14.80 14.34
N TYR A 33 -8.43 13.93 13.39
CA TYR A 33 -8.03 14.07 11.98
C TYR A 33 -9.26 14.09 11.07
N ALA A 34 -9.13 14.86 9.98
CA ALA A 34 -10.07 14.78 8.86
C ALA A 34 -9.64 13.67 7.90
N ALA A 35 -10.61 13.01 7.27
CA ALA A 35 -10.35 12.01 6.25
C ALA A 35 -9.98 12.67 4.92
N GLY A 36 -8.96 12.10 4.24
CA GLY A 36 -8.67 12.44 2.86
C GLY A 36 -9.78 11.96 1.91
N GLN A 37 -9.84 12.53 0.72
CA GLN A 37 -10.84 12.17 -0.30
C GLN A 37 -10.18 11.56 -1.54
N GLU A 38 -8.97 11.98 -1.85
CA GLU A 38 -8.29 11.65 -3.08
C GLU A 38 -7.54 10.31 -2.99
N ARG A 39 -7.61 9.55 -4.07
CA ARG A 39 -6.74 8.40 -4.30
C ARG A 39 -5.53 8.87 -5.09
N VAL A 40 -4.33 8.67 -4.55
CA VAL A 40 -3.10 9.22 -5.11
C VAL A 40 -2.21 8.12 -5.68
N VAL A 41 -1.93 8.22 -6.97
CA VAL A 41 -0.94 7.39 -7.67
C VAL A 41 0.17 8.31 -8.18
N VAL A 42 1.41 8.00 -7.84
CA VAL A 42 2.60 8.76 -8.24
C VAL A 42 3.33 8.01 -9.34
N ALA A 43 3.53 8.67 -10.48
CA ALA A 43 4.39 8.16 -11.54
C ALA A 43 5.84 8.61 -11.29
N TRP A 44 6.76 7.65 -11.09
CA TRP A 44 8.17 7.94 -10.89
C TRP A 44 9.06 6.82 -11.44
N LYS A 45 10.07 7.19 -12.22
CA LYS A 45 11.02 6.26 -12.86
C LYS A 45 10.37 5.07 -13.59
N GLY A 46 9.25 5.31 -14.26
CA GLY A 46 8.54 4.28 -15.02
C GLY A 46 7.63 3.38 -14.17
N TRP A 47 7.49 3.63 -12.87
CA TRP A 47 6.57 2.95 -11.96
C TRP A 47 5.41 3.86 -11.57
N ASN A 48 4.21 3.31 -11.55
CA ASN A 48 3.04 3.95 -10.96
C ASN A 48 2.83 3.39 -9.54
N SER A 49 2.91 4.25 -8.53
CA SER A 49 2.88 3.86 -7.11
C SER A 49 1.64 4.40 -6.40
N LEU A 50 0.75 3.53 -5.93
CA LEU A 50 -0.38 3.88 -5.07
C LEU A 50 0.13 4.16 -3.65
N LEU A 51 -0.22 5.32 -3.09
CA LEU A 51 0.12 5.70 -1.72
C LEU A 51 -1.00 5.37 -0.76
N GLN A 52 -0.68 4.70 0.38
CA GLN A 52 -1.67 4.27 1.38
C GLN A 52 -1.09 4.39 2.79
N VAL A 53 -1.96 4.62 3.79
CA VAL A 53 -1.55 4.75 5.20
C VAL A 53 -2.30 3.76 6.09
N CYS A 54 -1.54 2.81 6.66
CA CYS A 54 -1.94 1.96 7.78
C CYS A 54 -3.32 1.29 7.60
N TYR A 55 -4.36 1.84 8.21
CA TYR A 55 -5.71 1.28 8.23
C TYR A 55 -6.36 1.17 6.84
N ASP A 56 -5.89 1.94 5.84
CA ASP A 56 -6.32 1.82 4.44
C ASP A 56 -6.14 0.40 3.90
N LEU A 57 -5.16 -0.35 4.43
CA LEU A 57 -4.90 -1.75 4.07
C LEU A 57 -6.13 -2.66 4.25
N ARG A 58 -7.08 -2.31 5.13
CA ARG A 58 -8.29 -3.09 5.37
C ARG A 58 -9.40 -2.88 4.34
N PHE A 59 -9.24 -1.91 3.45
CA PHE A 59 -10.31 -1.47 2.52
C PHE A 59 -9.93 -1.76 1.06
N PRO A 60 -10.18 -3.00 0.58
CA PRO A 60 -9.76 -3.43 -0.76
C PRO A 60 -10.37 -2.61 -1.88
N VAL A 61 -11.61 -2.15 -1.72
CA VAL A 61 -12.33 -1.41 -2.77
C VAL A 61 -11.62 -0.10 -3.10
N PHE A 62 -11.13 0.64 -2.09
CA PHE A 62 -10.38 1.88 -2.30
C PHE A 62 -9.00 1.64 -2.93
N ALA A 63 -8.34 0.54 -2.56
CA ALA A 63 -7.04 0.17 -3.10
C ALA A 63 -7.13 -0.62 -4.44
N ARG A 64 -8.34 -0.94 -4.93
CA ARG A 64 -8.50 -1.78 -6.13
C ARG A 64 -7.76 -1.18 -7.31
N ASN A 65 -6.90 -1.98 -7.92
CA ASN A 65 -6.22 -1.63 -9.17
C ASN A 65 -7.26 -1.67 -10.29
N ARG A 66 -7.54 -0.51 -10.87
CA ARG A 66 -8.57 -0.38 -11.90
C ARG A 66 -7.91 -0.45 -13.27
N PHE A 67 -8.59 -1.17 -14.16
CA PHE A 67 -8.29 -1.13 -15.57
C PHE A 67 -9.31 -0.20 -16.20
N ASN A 68 -8.84 0.92 -16.68
CA ASN A 68 -9.68 1.80 -17.45
C ASN A 68 -9.77 1.24 -18.87
N VAL A 69 -10.99 0.85 -19.28
CA VAL A 69 -11.26 0.38 -20.66
C VAL A 69 -10.93 1.44 -21.72
N ASP A 70 -10.87 2.72 -21.32
CA ASP A 70 -10.49 3.84 -22.19
C ASP A 70 -8.96 4.08 -22.23
N ARG A 71 -8.21 3.50 -21.30
CA ARG A 71 -6.75 3.38 -21.33
C ARG A 71 -6.42 1.95 -21.73
N VAL A 72 -6.33 1.73 -23.01
CA VAL A 72 -5.93 0.45 -23.56
C VAL A 72 -4.68 -0.05 -22.84
N ASP A 73 -4.85 -1.12 -22.07
CA ASP A 73 -3.82 -2.05 -21.60
C ASP A 73 -2.97 -1.70 -20.35
N ALA A 74 -3.32 -0.72 -19.52
CA ALA A 74 -2.51 -0.48 -18.31
C ALA A 74 -3.35 -0.34 -17.03
N PRO A 75 -2.96 -1.00 -15.93
CA PRO A 75 -3.55 -0.78 -14.61
C PRO A 75 -3.20 0.61 -14.07
N ASP A 76 -3.97 1.09 -13.09
CA ASP A 76 -3.71 2.37 -12.44
C ASP A 76 -2.31 2.42 -11.80
N TYR A 77 -1.83 1.30 -11.25
CA TYR A 77 -0.54 1.24 -10.56
C TYR A 77 0.15 -0.13 -10.67
N ASP A 78 1.45 -0.13 -10.44
CA ASP A 78 2.34 -1.29 -10.47
C ASP A 78 2.81 -1.69 -9.09
N LEU A 79 2.81 -0.73 -8.17
CA LEU A 79 3.30 -0.84 -6.80
C LEU A 79 2.31 -0.16 -5.84
N ALA A 80 1.97 -0.82 -4.73
CA ALA A 80 1.26 -0.19 -3.62
C ALA A 80 2.20 -0.01 -2.43
N LEU A 81 2.31 1.21 -1.91
CA LEU A 81 3.14 1.58 -0.78
C LEU A 81 2.26 1.84 0.45
N TYR A 82 2.52 1.10 1.52
CA TYR A 82 1.86 1.26 2.82
C TYR A 82 2.88 1.69 3.88
N VAL A 83 2.64 2.81 4.55
CA VAL A 83 3.37 3.20 5.76
C VAL A 83 2.46 3.10 6.97
N ALA A 84 2.94 2.54 8.09
CA ALA A 84 2.05 2.20 9.19
C ALA A 84 2.67 2.33 10.59
N ASN A 85 1.76 2.53 11.56
CA ASN A 85 1.91 2.20 12.98
C ASN A 85 0.90 1.07 13.29
N TRP A 86 1.26 -0.16 12.93
CA TRP A 86 0.37 -1.32 13.06
C TRP A 86 0.85 -2.23 14.21
N PRO A 87 0.09 -2.31 15.34
CA PRO A 87 0.54 -3.05 16.52
C PRO A 87 0.69 -4.55 16.31
N SER A 88 1.65 -5.15 17.00
CA SER A 88 1.97 -6.59 16.97
C SER A 88 0.79 -7.50 17.29
N ALA A 89 -0.14 -7.07 18.14
CA ALA A 89 -1.38 -7.79 18.43
C ALA A 89 -2.25 -8.05 17.18
N ARG A 90 -1.99 -7.35 16.09
CA ARG A 90 -2.66 -7.50 14.79
C ARG A 90 -1.68 -7.80 13.65
N ALA A 91 -0.51 -8.39 13.97
CA ALA A 91 0.52 -8.73 12.98
C ALA A 91 0.02 -9.68 11.90
N TYR A 92 -0.77 -10.69 12.27
CA TYR A 92 -1.32 -11.65 11.31
C TYR A 92 -2.19 -10.96 10.22
N PRO A 93 -3.19 -10.13 10.56
CA PRO A 93 -3.91 -9.33 9.56
C PRO A 93 -3.01 -8.45 8.69
N TRP A 94 -1.97 -7.83 9.24
CA TRP A 94 -1.02 -7.01 8.47
C TRP A 94 -0.34 -7.83 7.38
N LYS A 95 0.31 -8.92 7.75
CA LYS A 95 1.02 -9.82 6.83
C LYS A 95 0.09 -10.42 5.76
N THR A 96 -1.09 -10.87 6.17
CA THR A 96 -2.07 -11.49 5.28
C THR A 96 -2.64 -10.50 4.28
N LEU A 97 -3.01 -9.30 4.74
CA LEU A 97 -3.61 -8.30 3.88
C LEU A 97 -2.61 -7.70 2.88
N LEU A 98 -1.34 -7.51 3.24
CA LEU A 98 -0.31 -7.08 2.27
C LEU A 98 -0.21 -8.08 1.11
N ARG A 99 -0.18 -9.39 1.40
CA ARG A 99 -0.16 -10.43 0.37
C ARG A 99 -1.44 -10.45 -0.47
N ALA A 100 -2.59 -10.31 0.18
CA ALA A 100 -3.87 -10.25 -0.53
C ALA A 100 -3.91 -9.06 -1.50
N ARG A 101 -3.44 -7.88 -1.08
CA ARG A 101 -3.37 -6.70 -1.97
C ARG A 101 -2.47 -6.92 -3.17
N ALA A 102 -1.35 -7.61 -3.00
CA ALA A 102 -0.45 -7.93 -4.11
C ALA A 102 -1.12 -8.87 -5.12
N ILE A 103 -1.70 -9.95 -4.64
CA ILE A 103 -2.32 -11.00 -5.47
C ILE A 103 -3.53 -10.46 -6.23
N GLU A 104 -4.50 -9.88 -5.53
CA GLU A 104 -5.78 -9.44 -6.12
C GLU A 104 -5.64 -8.27 -7.09
N ASN A 105 -4.57 -7.47 -6.94
CA ASN A 105 -4.30 -6.28 -7.75
C ASN A 105 -3.21 -6.50 -8.80
N LEU A 106 -2.62 -7.69 -8.88
CA LEU A 106 -1.52 -8.05 -9.78
C LEU A 106 -0.43 -6.97 -9.76
N CYS A 107 0.08 -6.65 -8.57
CA CYS A 107 1.05 -5.58 -8.34
C CYS A 107 2.07 -5.98 -7.28
N TYR A 108 3.18 -5.27 -7.22
CA TYR A 108 4.05 -5.33 -6.04
C TYR A 108 3.43 -4.57 -4.87
N VAL A 109 3.72 -5.03 -3.64
CA VAL A 109 3.32 -4.34 -2.42
C VAL A 109 4.52 -4.16 -1.51
N VAL A 110 4.72 -2.94 -1.02
CA VAL A 110 5.70 -2.65 0.03
C VAL A 110 4.96 -2.09 1.24
N GLY A 111 5.04 -2.81 2.34
CA GLY A 111 4.51 -2.39 3.64
C GLY A 111 5.64 -2.07 4.58
N VAL A 112 5.71 -0.82 5.05
CA VAL A 112 6.70 -0.36 6.04
C VAL A 112 5.96 -0.04 7.33
N ASN A 113 6.33 -0.74 8.40
CA ASN A 113 5.74 -0.58 9.72
C ASN A 113 6.82 -0.30 10.76
N ARG A 114 6.48 0.47 11.78
CA ARG A 114 7.41 0.76 12.88
C ARG A 114 7.71 -0.47 13.73
N VAL A 115 8.81 -0.43 14.47
CA VAL A 115 9.19 -1.39 15.53
C VAL A 115 9.24 -0.72 16.89
N GLY A 116 9.30 -1.53 17.96
CA GLY A 116 9.45 -1.08 19.34
C GLY A 116 8.13 -0.71 20.01
N ASN A 117 8.19 -0.04 21.14
CA ASN A 117 7.02 0.35 21.91
C ASN A 117 6.68 1.83 21.70
N ASP A 118 5.39 2.18 21.79
CA ASP A 118 4.95 3.58 21.86
C ASP A 118 4.83 4.07 23.32
N GLY A 119 4.47 5.36 23.47
CA GLY A 119 4.28 6.00 24.77
C GLY A 119 3.13 5.41 25.61
N ASN A 120 2.25 4.60 25.01
CA ASN A 120 1.15 3.91 25.67
C ASN A 120 1.49 2.44 25.99
N GLY A 121 2.72 1.99 25.74
CA GLY A 121 3.17 0.63 25.96
C GLY A 121 2.71 -0.38 24.89
N LEU A 122 2.16 0.08 23.77
CA LEU A 122 1.83 -0.80 22.64
C LEU A 122 3.11 -1.22 21.94
N HIS A 123 3.27 -2.53 21.76
CA HIS A 123 4.38 -3.11 21.01
C HIS A 123 4.07 -3.19 19.52
N TYR A 124 5.10 -2.91 18.71
CA TYR A 124 5.08 -2.96 17.25
C TYR A 124 6.20 -3.86 16.76
N SER A 125 5.86 -4.97 16.12
CA SER A 125 6.80 -5.97 15.63
C SER A 125 7.38 -5.65 14.23
N GLY A 126 7.05 -4.50 13.65
CA GLY A 126 7.42 -4.20 12.28
C GLY A 126 6.67 -5.08 11.30
N ASP A 127 7.19 -6.28 11.03
CA ASP A 127 6.67 -7.15 9.97
C ASP A 127 6.58 -6.42 8.62
N SER A 128 7.56 -5.53 8.39
CA SER A 128 7.71 -4.82 7.12
C SER A 128 8.09 -5.80 6.03
N ALA A 129 7.52 -5.65 4.84
CA ALA A 129 7.76 -6.59 3.75
C ALA A 129 7.68 -5.91 2.37
N ALA A 130 8.47 -6.44 1.43
CA ALA A 130 8.25 -6.27 -0.01
C ALA A 130 7.72 -7.60 -0.56
N ILE A 131 6.63 -7.54 -1.30
CA ILE A 131 5.85 -8.71 -1.74
C ILE A 131 5.63 -8.60 -3.25
N ASP A 132 5.82 -9.72 -3.96
CA ASP A 132 5.56 -9.80 -5.39
C ASP A 132 4.06 -10.00 -5.70
N PHE A 133 3.72 -9.90 -6.96
CA PHE A 133 2.36 -10.03 -7.49
C PHE A 133 1.75 -11.45 -7.34
N LEU A 134 2.52 -12.43 -6.88
CA LEU A 134 2.06 -13.78 -6.50
C LEU A 134 1.87 -13.94 -4.99
N GLY A 135 2.21 -12.90 -4.21
CA GLY A 135 2.12 -12.91 -2.75
C GLY A 135 3.36 -13.46 -2.04
N HIS A 136 4.44 -13.75 -2.77
CA HIS A 136 5.69 -14.17 -2.16
C HIS A 136 6.46 -12.99 -1.60
N ALA A 137 7.08 -13.17 -0.44
CA ALA A 137 7.94 -12.15 0.14
C ALA A 137 9.28 -12.10 -0.60
N LEU A 138 9.64 -10.92 -1.09
CA LEU A 138 10.97 -10.60 -1.62
C LEU A 138 11.93 -10.20 -0.49
N SER A 139 11.39 -9.57 0.55
CA SER A 139 12.07 -9.28 1.82
C SER A 139 11.05 -9.16 2.94
N GLU A 140 11.45 -9.57 4.14
CA GLU A 140 10.68 -9.40 5.38
C GLU A 140 11.61 -8.97 6.51
N ALA A 141 11.12 -8.12 7.41
CA ALA A 141 11.84 -7.64 8.61
C ALA A 141 10.90 -7.61 9.80
N THR A 142 11.25 -8.34 10.85
CA THR A 142 10.45 -8.50 12.08
C THR A 142 11.28 -8.12 13.29
N ASP A 143 10.71 -7.30 14.19
CA ASP A 143 11.27 -6.86 15.47
C ASP A 143 12.65 -6.15 15.39
N GLU A 144 13.10 -5.75 14.21
CA GLU A 144 14.38 -5.08 14.00
C GLU A 144 14.21 -3.76 13.27
N ALA A 145 14.95 -2.75 13.73
CA ALA A 145 15.13 -1.49 13.00
C ALA A 145 16.20 -1.72 11.91
N VAL A 146 15.78 -1.99 10.69
CA VAL A 146 16.65 -2.38 9.59
C VAL A 146 16.35 -1.59 8.33
N VAL A 147 17.36 -1.42 7.47
CA VAL A 147 17.21 -0.99 6.09
C VAL A 147 17.35 -2.22 5.20
N SER A 148 16.29 -2.53 4.47
CA SER A 148 16.26 -3.62 3.48
C SER A 148 16.21 -3.06 2.08
N THR A 149 16.93 -3.67 1.16
CA THR A 149 16.91 -3.34 -0.27
C THR A 149 16.46 -4.56 -1.05
N THR A 150 15.49 -4.36 -1.94
CA THR A 150 15.01 -5.39 -2.85
C THR A 150 14.84 -4.83 -4.25
N THR A 151 14.92 -5.70 -5.25
CA THR A 151 14.73 -5.31 -6.65
C THR A 151 13.35 -5.76 -7.12
N LEU A 152 12.59 -4.83 -7.69
CA LEU A 152 11.32 -5.10 -8.35
C LEU A 152 11.56 -5.22 -9.87
N GLN A 153 10.97 -6.22 -10.49
CA GLN A 153 11.18 -6.57 -11.90
C GLN A 153 9.96 -6.17 -12.74
N ALA A 154 10.02 -5.03 -13.42
CA ALA A 154 8.91 -4.54 -14.24
C ALA A 154 8.54 -5.50 -15.37
N ALA A 155 9.52 -6.13 -16.00
CA ALA A 155 9.29 -7.11 -17.08
C ALA A 155 8.55 -8.36 -16.60
N GLU A 156 8.85 -8.85 -15.38
CA GLU A 156 8.17 -10.00 -14.80
C GLU A 156 6.70 -9.69 -14.46
N LEU A 157 6.45 -8.50 -13.91
CA LEU A 157 5.09 -8.02 -13.66
C LEU A 157 4.29 -7.93 -14.95
N ALA A 158 4.85 -7.32 -15.98
CA ALA A 158 4.20 -7.19 -17.28
C ALA A 158 3.90 -8.56 -17.91
N ALA A 159 4.86 -9.48 -17.91
CA ALA A 159 4.69 -10.82 -18.41
C ALA A 159 3.64 -11.62 -17.63
N HIS A 160 3.58 -11.45 -16.30
CA HIS A 160 2.54 -12.09 -15.47
C HIS A 160 1.14 -11.57 -15.82
N ARG A 161 0.96 -10.26 -15.89
CA ARG A 161 -0.32 -9.64 -16.27
C ARG A 161 -0.80 -10.05 -17.66
N GLN A 162 0.13 -10.18 -18.60
CA GLN A 162 -0.18 -10.65 -19.96
C GLN A 162 -0.62 -12.12 -19.98
N ARG A 163 0.05 -12.97 -19.19
CA ARG A 163 -0.25 -14.42 -19.12
C ARG A 163 -1.51 -14.71 -18.31
N PHE A 164 -1.79 -13.92 -17.28
CA PHE A 164 -2.95 -14.07 -16.40
C PHE A 164 -3.66 -12.72 -16.22
N PRO A 165 -4.48 -12.31 -17.21
CA PRO A 165 -5.13 -11.00 -17.24
C PRO A 165 -6.42 -10.93 -16.41
N ALA A 166 -6.44 -11.48 -15.19
CA ALA A 166 -7.60 -11.56 -14.30
C ALA A 166 -8.24 -10.20 -13.97
N MET A 167 -7.51 -9.11 -14.19
CA MET A 167 -8.00 -7.76 -14.01
C MET A 167 -9.16 -7.38 -14.93
N PHE A 168 -9.26 -7.99 -16.11
CA PHE A 168 -10.35 -7.71 -17.06
C PHE A 168 -11.65 -8.43 -16.69
N ASP A 169 -11.60 -9.40 -15.79
CA ASP A 169 -12.77 -10.14 -15.30
C ASP A 169 -13.44 -9.43 -14.11
N GLY A 170 -12.85 -8.33 -13.63
CA GLY A 170 -13.34 -7.62 -12.45
C GLY A 170 -14.56 -6.76 -12.73
N ASP A 171 -15.42 -6.62 -11.72
CA ASP A 171 -16.61 -5.77 -11.79
C ASP A 171 -16.24 -4.27 -11.84
N ALA A 172 -17.04 -3.51 -12.57
CA ALA A 172 -16.98 -2.05 -12.53
C ALA A 172 -17.66 -1.52 -11.26
N PHE A 173 -17.05 -0.53 -10.60
CA PHE A 173 -17.62 0.13 -9.43
C PHE A 173 -17.19 1.60 -9.36
N SER A 174 -17.93 2.40 -8.61
CA SER A 174 -17.58 3.79 -8.29
C SER A 174 -17.43 3.97 -6.77
N LEU A 175 -16.49 4.84 -6.38
CA LEU A 175 -16.34 5.28 -4.98
C LEU A 175 -17.13 6.58 -4.80
N SER A 176 -17.95 6.63 -3.76
CA SER A 176 -18.68 7.82 -3.33
C SER A 176 -17.92 8.57 -2.23
#